data_800ca8d9af2cf12367206164612f3994
#
_entry.id   800ca8d9af2cf12367206164612f3994
#
_cell.length_a   1.000
_cell.length_b   1.000
_cell.length_c   1.000
_cell.angle_alpha   90.00
_cell.angle_beta   90.00
_cell.angle_gamma   90.00
#
_symmetry.space_group_name_H-M   'P 1'
#
loop_
_entity.id
_entity.type
_entity.pdbx_description
1 polymer ?
#
loop_
_entity_poly.entity_id
_entity_poly.type
_entity_poly.pdbx_seq_one_letter_code
_entity_poly.pdbx_strand_id
1 'polypeptide(L)'
;KVLGYIKGTVLSSMQEVAEKFAETGWLPEVNYDEINNRAVLELRRGDNVEFWYEVRLSEHEVPDYYTEDMANELPQEHHYRAEVYLRRGGQTYDLYGYQSESVINDIIDQFEKYLHFVNVSPNILPWRMQQHDDDITLEQGSVFDK
;
A
#
# COMPACT_ATOMS: atom_id res chain seq x y z
N LYS A 1 -11.75 -14.23 -7.25
CA LYS A 1 -10.33 -14.17 -7.57
C LYS A 1 -9.66 -12.98 -6.92
N VAL A 2 -10.18 -11.77 -7.16
CA VAL A 2 -9.62 -10.61 -6.50
C VAL A 2 -9.80 -10.71 -5.00
N LEU A 3 -10.92 -11.23 -4.57
CA LEU A 3 -11.19 -11.40 -3.16
C LEU A 3 -10.20 -12.37 -2.53
N GLY A 4 -9.95 -13.49 -3.19
CA GLY A 4 -8.95 -14.42 -2.70
C GLY A 4 -7.55 -13.83 -2.70
N TYR A 5 -7.28 -12.96 -3.65
CA TYR A 5 -6.00 -12.27 -3.71
C TYR A 5 -5.84 -11.34 -2.50
N ILE A 6 -6.88 -10.60 -2.15
CA ILE A 6 -6.80 -9.69 -1.02
C ILE A 6 -6.65 -10.45 0.28
N LYS A 7 -7.47 -11.49 0.48
CA LYS A 7 -7.40 -12.28 1.71
C LYS A 7 -6.09 -13.05 1.83
N GLY A 8 -5.57 -13.51 0.72
CA GLY A 8 -4.34 -14.30 0.73
C GLY A 8 -3.12 -13.45 0.62
N THR A 9 -2.84 -12.98 -0.59
CA THR A 9 -1.57 -12.33 -0.87
C THR A 9 -1.42 -11.00 -0.14
N VAL A 10 -2.43 -10.15 -0.21
CA VAL A 10 -2.33 -8.83 0.38
C VAL A 10 -2.26 -8.90 1.90
N LEU A 11 -3.18 -9.66 2.49
CA LEU A 11 -3.25 -9.73 3.94
C LEU A 11 -1.98 -10.33 4.53
N SER A 12 -1.47 -11.40 3.93
CA SER A 12 -0.24 -12.00 4.43
C SER A 12 0.96 -11.08 4.25
N SER A 13 0.98 -10.30 3.18
CA SER A 13 2.04 -9.31 2.98
C SER A 13 2.00 -8.23 4.05
N MET A 14 0.80 -7.77 4.38
CA MET A 14 0.64 -6.78 5.44
C MET A 14 1.12 -7.33 6.78
N GLN A 15 0.81 -8.58 7.05
CA GLN A 15 1.23 -9.20 8.32
C GLN A 15 2.74 -9.33 8.40
N GLU A 16 3.36 -9.67 7.31
CA GLU A 16 4.82 -9.77 7.28
C GLU A 16 5.48 -8.42 7.50
N VAL A 17 4.96 -7.39 6.84
CA VAL A 17 5.47 -6.03 7.01
C VAL A 17 5.24 -5.55 8.44
N ALA A 18 4.08 -5.89 9.00
CA ALA A 18 3.76 -5.46 10.36
C ALA A 18 4.77 -5.98 11.36
N GLU A 19 5.19 -7.23 11.21
CA GLU A 19 6.18 -7.78 12.12
C GLU A 19 7.47 -7.00 12.10
N LYS A 20 7.87 -6.58 10.91
CA LYS A 20 9.11 -5.81 10.80
C LYS A 20 8.96 -4.42 11.40
N PHE A 21 7.83 -3.77 11.19
CA PHE A 21 7.61 -2.46 11.77
C PHE A 21 7.57 -2.52 13.30
N ALA A 22 7.04 -3.60 13.84
CA ALA A 22 7.01 -3.74 15.31
C ALA A 22 8.42 -3.75 15.88
N GLU A 23 9.39 -4.24 15.13
CA GLU A 23 10.76 -4.29 15.60
C GLU A 23 11.40 -2.92 15.72
N THR A 24 10.84 -1.93 15.04
CA THR A 24 11.41 -0.58 15.03
C THR A 24 10.60 0.41 15.86
N GLY A 25 9.73 -0.10 16.72
CA GLY A 25 9.02 0.78 17.66
C GLY A 25 7.66 1.25 17.20
N TRP A 26 7.23 0.87 16.01
CA TRP A 26 5.90 1.18 15.56
C TRP A 26 4.90 0.21 16.17
N LEU A 27 3.66 0.63 16.24
CA LEU A 27 2.56 -0.23 16.71
C LEU A 27 1.70 -0.56 15.51
N PRO A 28 1.98 -1.68 14.84
CA PRO A 28 1.20 -2.03 13.65
C PRO A 28 -0.06 -2.78 14.01
N GLU A 29 -1.06 -2.60 13.19
CA GLU A 29 -2.31 -3.33 13.32
C GLU A 29 -2.80 -3.69 11.92
N VAL A 30 -3.13 -4.96 11.73
CA VAL A 30 -3.62 -5.45 10.44
C VAL A 30 -5.02 -5.98 10.66
N ASN A 31 -5.95 -5.52 9.86
CA ASN A 31 -7.34 -5.94 9.95
C ASN A 31 -7.90 -6.30 8.59
N TYR A 32 -8.78 -7.28 8.57
CA TYR A 32 -9.49 -7.63 7.36
C TYR A 32 -10.99 -7.52 7.64
N ASP A 33 -11.67 -6.73 6.82
CA ASP A 33 -13.10 -6.49 6.93
C ASP A 33 -13.80 -7.32 5.87
N GLU A 34 -14.43 -8.41 6.28
CA GLU A 34 -15.09 -9.29 5.33
C GLU A 34 -16.33 -8.68 4.71
N ILE A 35 -16.97 -7.80 5.43
CA ILE A 35 -18.19 -7.20 4.93
C ILE A 35 -17.88 -6.27 3.77
N ASN A 36 -16.86 -5.47 3.92
CA ASN A 36 -16.47 -4.49 2.90
C ASN A 36 -15.33 -4.97 2.04
N ASN A 37 -14.83 -6.16 2.25
CA ASN A 37 -13.78 -6.80 1.45
C ASN A 37 -12.56 -5.91 1.35
N ARG A 38 -11.98 -5.59 2.49
CA ARG A 38 -10.81 -4.74 2.52
C ARG A 38 -9.84 -5.19 3.60
N ALA A 39 -8.55 -5.02 3.29
CA ALA A 39 -7.48 -5.27 4.25
C ALA A 39 -6.83 -3.94 4.57
N VAL A 40 -6.51 -3.73 5.84
CA VAL A 40 -5.97 -2.46 6.30
C VAL A 40 -4.75 -2.71 7.15
N LEU A 41 -3.69 -1.96 6.86
CA LEU A 41 -2.52 -1.89 7.72
C LEU A 41 -2.44 -0.50 8.30
N GLU A 42 -2.47 -0.41 9.62
CA GLU A 42 -2.27 0.85 10.34
C GLU A 42 -0.96 0.82 11.06
N LEU A 43 -0.25 1.92 11.04
CA LEU A 43 0.93 2.08 11.88
C LEU A 43 0.68 3.23 12.82
N ARG A 44 0.79 2.94 14.10
CA ARG A 44 0.56 3.95 15.14
C ARG A 44 1.86 4.28 15.82
N ARG A 45 1.90 5.48 16.33
CA ARG A 45 2.97 5.90 17.21
C ARG A 45 2.30 6.59 18.38
N GLY A 46 2.39 5.96 19.57
CA GLY A 46 1.59 6.41 20.67
C GLY A 46 0.12 6.21 20.36
N ASP A 47 -0.68 7.24 20.53
CA ASP A 47 -2.11 7.15 20.30
C ASP A 47 -2.53 7.56 18.90
N ASN A 48 -1.58 7.94 18.06
CA ASN A 48 -1.91 8.48 16.75
C ASN A 48 -1.69 7.46 15.66
N VAL A 49 -2.66 7.36 14.75
CA VAL A 49 -2.47 6.60 13.52
C VAL A 49 -1.70 7.48 12.56
N GLU A 50 -0.48 7.05 12.21
CA GLU A 50 0.37 7.88 11.38
C GLU A 50 0.43 7.42 9.95
N PHE A 51 0.26 6.13 9.71
CA PHE A 51 0.30 5.59 8.37
C PHE A 51 -0.85 4.63 8.20
N TRP A 52 -1.49 4.66 7.04
CA TRP A 52 -2.66 3.86 6.72
C TRP A 52 -2.51 3.37 5.30
N TYR A 53 -2.59 2.08 5.11
CA TYR A 53 -2.49 1.47 3.80
C TYR A 53 -3.64 0.48 3.70
N GLU A 54 -4.56 0.76 2.81
CA GLU A 54 -5.77 -0.04 2.70
C GLU A 54 -5.90 -0.57 1.29
N VAL A 55 -6.25 -1.85 1.16
CA VAL A 55 -6.53 -2.45 -0.14
C VAL A 55 -7.98 -2.91 -0.12
N ARG A 56 -8.73 -2.47 -1.07
CA ARG A 56 -10.17 -2.64 -1.12
C ARG A 56 -10.59 -3.27 -2.43
N LEU A 57 -11.53 -4.21 -2.34
CA LEU A 57 -12.16 -4.72 -3.56
C LEU A 57 -12.97 -3.60 -4.17
N SER A 58 -12.73 -3.32 -5.43
CA SER A 58 -13.40 -2.25 -6.13
C SER A 58 -13.93 -2.79 -7.45
N GLU A 59 -15.15 -2.40 -7.80
CA GLU A 59 -15.79 -2.86 -9.00
C GLU A 59 -15.94 -1.69 -9.96
N HIS A 60 -15.52 -1.90 -11.21
CA HIS A 60 -15.59 -0.89 -12.24
C HIS A 60 -16.32 -1.46 -13.43
N GLU A 61 -17.12 -0.64 -14.08
CA GLU A 61 -17.78 -1.06 -15.28
C GLU A 61 -16.83 -0.97 -16.45
N VAL A 62 -17.10 -1.81 -17.44
CA VAL A 62 -16.31 -1.77 -18.67
C VAL A 62 -16.56 -0.43 -19.35
N PRO A 63 -15.50 0.30 -19.73
CA PRO A 63 -15.70 1.62 -20.35
C PRO A 63 -16.48 1.53 -21.66
N ASP A 64 -17.20 2.58 -21.94
CA ASP A 64 -18.06 2.63 -23.12
C ASP A 64 -17.28 2.59 -24.42
N TYR A 65 -16.03 3.00 -24.39
CA TYR A 65 -15.25 3.04 -25.62
C TYR A 65 -14.73 1.66 -26.04
N TYR A 66 -14.98 0.64 -25.25
CA TYR A 66 -14.59 -0.72 -25.63
C TYR A 66 -15.48 -1.19 -26.77
N THR A 67 -14.86 -1.80 -27.78
CA THR A 67 -15.61 -2.41 -28.85
C THR A 67 -16.18 -3.73 -28.43
N GLU A 68 -17.07 -4.27 -29.24
CA GLU A 68 -17.62 -5.58 -28.94
C GLU A 68 -16.55 -6.65 -28.86
N ASP A 69 -15.55 -6.55 -29.72
CA ASP A 69 -14.47 -7.53 -29.69
C ASP A 69 -13.72 -7.45 -28.37
N MET A 70 -13.45 -6.26 -27.90
CA MET A 70 -12.77 -6.08 -26.64
C MET A 70 -13.64 -6.55 -25.48
N ALA A 71 -14.92 -6.25 -25.55
CA ALA A 71 -15.84 -6.64 -24.49
C ALA A 71 -15.95 -8.15 -24.38
N ASN A 72 -15.86 -8.84 -25.49
CA ASN A 72 -15.96 -10.30 -25.48
C ASN A 72 -14.77 -10.94 -24.81
N GLU A 73 -13.65 -10.29 -24.81
CA GLU A 73 -12.46 -10.82 -24.15
C GLU A 73 -12.43 -10.54 -22.68
N LEU A 74 -13.25 -9.59 -22.23
CA LEU A 74 -13.32 -9.28 -20.82
C LEU A 74 -14.34 -10.21 -20.16
N PRO A 75 -14.05 -10.62 -18.92
CA PRO A 75 -14.94 -11.58 -18.25
C PRO A 75 -16.16 -10.89 -17.76
N GLN A 76 -16.93 -10.29 -18.22
CA GLN A 76 -18.12 -9.70 -17.67
C GLN A 76 -18.24 -8.24 -18.01
N GLU A 77 -19.34 -7.71 -17.60
CA GLU A 77 -19.61 -6.30 -17.71
C GLU A 77 -18.85 -5.49 -16.71
N HIS A 78 -18.35 -6.16 -15.68
CA HIS A 78 -17.68 -5.50 -14.56
C HIS A 78 -16.25 -5.94 -14.46
N HIS A 79 -15.46 -5.06 -13.96
CA HIS A 79 -14.04 -5.25 -13.85
C HIS A 79 -13.65 -5.00 -12.40
N TYR A 80 -13.02 -5.97 -11.76
CA TYR A 80 -12.70 -5.89 -10.34
C TYR A 80 -11.24 -5.58 -10.14
N ARG A 81 -10.97 -4.77 -9.13
CA ARG A 81 -9.62 -4.35 -8.79
C ARG A 81 -9.36 -4.52 -7.31
N ALA A 82 -8.09 -4.64 -6.95
CA ALA A 82 -7.64 -4.54 -5.58
C ALA A 82 -7.03 -3.14 -5.45
N GLU A 83 -7.82 -2.17 -5.06
CA GLU A 83 -7.40 -0.78 -5.08
C GLU A 83 -6.78 -0.34 -3.78
N VAL A 84 -5.70 0.42 -3.89
CA VAL A 84 -4.98 0.95 -2.74
C VAL A 84 -5.51 2.33 -2.39
N TYR A 85 -5.79 2.51 -1.11
CA TYR A 85 -6.22 3.80 -0.56
C TYR A 85 -5.26 4.18 0.56
N LEU A 86 -4.83 5.42 0.53
CA LEU A 86 -3.91 5.94 1.54
C LEU A 86 -4.62 7.02 2.34
N ARG A 87 -4.22 7.16 3.59
CA ARG A 87 -4.91 8.09 4.48
C ARG A 87 -4.92 9.51 3.97
N ARG A 88 -3.82 9.91 3.35
CA ARG A 88 -3.71 11.29 2.88
C ARG A 88 -4.33 11.53 1.53
N GLY A 89 -4.92 10.50 0.97
CA GLY A 89 -5.58 10.62 -0.30
C GLY A 89 -4.60 10.40 -1.43
N GLY A 90 -4.87 11.04 -2.55
CA GLY A 90 -4.12 10.81 -3.75
C GLY A 90 -4.89 9.87 -4.66
N GLN A 91 -4.27 9.49 -5.74
CA GLN A 91 -4.91 8.59 -6.68
C GLN A 91 -4.84 7.16 -6.19
N THR A 92 -5.94 6.45 -6.36
CA THR A 92 -5.95 5.03 -6.08
C THR A 92 -5.35 4.28 -7.26
N TYR A 93 -4.87 3.10 -7.01
CA TYR A 93 -4.30 2.27 -8.07
C TYR A 93 -4.55 0.81 -7.77
N ASP A 94 -4.41 -0.03 -8.78
CA ASP A 94 -4.76 -1.43 -8.72
C ASP A 94 -3.53 -2.27 -8.43
N LEU A 95 -3.62 -3.10 -7.40
CA LEU A 95 -2.55 -4.02 -7.03
C LEU A 95 -2.75 -5.42 -7.59
N TYR A 96 -3.90 -5.68 -8.18
CA TYR A 96 -4.23 -7.06 -8.51
C TYR A 96 -3.17 -7.65 -9.44
N GLY A 97 -2.69 -8.83 -9.06
CA GLY A 97 -1.64 -9.47 -9.82
C GLY A 97 -0.25 -9.27 -9.25
N TYR A 98 -0.06 -8.33 -8.34
CA TYR A 98 1.24 -8.17 -7.68
C TYR A 98 1.51 -9.39 -6.82
N GLN A 99 2.74 -9.87 -6.84
CA GLN A 99 3.15 -10.93 -5.93
C GLN A 99 3.46 -10.33 -4.58
N SER A 100 3.55 -11.20 -3.56
CA SER A 100 3.77 -10.75 -2.20
C SER A 100 4.92 -9.78 -2.06
N GLU A 101 6.02 -10.09 -2.72
CA GLU A 101 7.20 -9.24 -2.63
C GLU A 101 6.92 -7.85 -3.16
N SER A 102 6.17 -7.76 -4.24
CA SER A 102 5.84 -6.47 -4.82
C SER A 102 4.86 -5.71 -3.96
N VAL A 103 3.93 -6.40 -3.31
CA VAL A 103 3.02 -5.75 -2.38
C VAL A 103 3.79 -5.17 -1.20
N ILE A 104 4.71 -5.96 -0.66
CA ILE A 104 5.54 -5.50 0.46
C ILE A 104 6.33 -4.26 0.04
N ASN A 105 6.93 -4.32 -1.14
CA ASN A 105 7.70 -3.17 -1.63
C ASN A 105 6.83 -1.94 -1.82
N ASP A 106 5.60 -2.13 -2.27
CA ASP A 106 4.70 -0.99 -2.43
C ASP A 106 4.37 -0.36 -1.09
N ILE A 107 4.11 -1.18 -0.09
CA ILE A 107 3.82 -0.66 1.25
C ILE A 107 5.01 0.14 1.76
N ILE A 108 6.21 -0.38 1.58
CA ILE A 108 7.41 0.29 2.04
C ILE A 108 7.61 1.60 1.28
N ASP A 109 7.39 1.58 -0.04
CA ASP A 109 7.53 2.78 -0.85
C ASP A 109 6.56 3.86 -0.39
N GLN A 110 5.33 3.50 -0.11
CA GLN A 110 4.35 4.47 0.36
C GLN A 110 4.71 4.99 1.74
N PHE A 111 5.25 4.12 2.59
CA PHE A 111 5.68 4.55 3.90
C PHE A 111 6.87 5.51 3.80
N GLU A 112 7.79 5.26 2.90
CA GLU A 112 8.91 6.17 2.69
C GLU A 112 8.43 7.53 2.21
N LYS A 113 7.45 7.55 1.34
CA LYS A 113 6.86 8.79 0.89
C LYS A 113 6.20 9.54 2.04
N TYR A 114 5.54 8.80 2.92
CA TYR A 114 4.95 9.39 4.10
C TYR A 114 6.02 10.03 4.99
N LEU A 115 7.13 9.33 5.19
CA LEU A 115 8.21 9.86 6.01
C LEU A 115 8.79 11.14 5.43
N HIS A 116 8.97 11.16 4.12
CA HIS A 116 9.44 12.39 3.47
C HIS A 116 8.45 13.52 3.69
N PHE A 117 7.18 13.20 3.59
CA PHE A 117 6.15 14.22 3.73
C PHE A 117 6.15 14.83 5.13
N VAL A 118 6.30 13.99 6.16
CA VAL A 118 6.27 14.48 7.54
C VAL A 118 7.64 14.78 8.09
N ASN A 119 8.68 14.60 7.27
CA ASN A 119 10.05 14.95 7.66
C ASN A 119 10.54 14.19 8.88
N VAL A 120 10.21 12.91 8.93
CA VAL A 120 10.62 12.05 10.03
C VAL A 120 11.95 11.38 9.67
N SER A 121 12.76 11.08 10.69
CA SER A 121 14.05 10.46 10.47
C SER A 121 13.93 9.11 9.79
N PRO A 122 14.74 8.84 8.77
CA PRO A 122 14.72 7.54 8.11
C PRO A 122 15.24 6.40 8.97
N ASN A 123 15.79 6.69 10.13
CA ASN A 123 16.30 5.64 11.01
C ASN A 123 15.25 4.67 11.49
N ILE A 124 13.98 5.02 11.35
CA ILE A 124 12.91 4.13 11.76
C ILE A 124 12.47 3.18 10.65
N LEU A 125 13.12 3.22 9.50
CA LEU A 125 12.82 2.29 8.42
C LEU A 125 13.41 0.93 8.72
N PRO A 126 12.62 -0.14 8.67
CA PRO A 126 13.13 -1.47 9.02
C PRO A 126 13.96 -2.13 7.94
N TRP A 127 13.82 -1.72 6.68
CA TRP A 127 14.45 -2.46 5.60
C TRP A 127 15.54 -1.73 4.88
N ARG A 128 15.33 -0.53 4.48
CA ARG A 128 16.17 0.12 3.50
C ARG A 128 17.18 1.07 4.06
N MET A 129 17.26 1.09 5.36
CA MET A 129 18.06 2.10 6.01
C MET A 129 19.49 2.14 5.50
N GLN A 130 20.11 0.97 5.40
CA GLN A 130 21.51 0.94 5.00
C GLN A 130 21.70 1.24 3.53
N GLN A 131 20.72 0.89 2.73
CA GLN A 131 20.81 1.12 1.30
C GLN A 131 20.63 2.56 0.93
N HIS A 132 19.86 3.28 1.73
CA HIS A 132 19.46 4.63 1.37
C HIS A 132 20.11 5.70 2.20
N ASP A 133 20.94 5.33 3.13
CA ASP A 133 21.52 6.30 4.05
C ASP A 133 22.20 7.45 3.33
N ASP A 134 23.09 7.13 2.43
CA ASP A 134 23.84 8.17 1.74
C ASP A 134 22.97 8.99 0.83
N ASP A 135 22.09 8.32 0.11
CA ASP A 135 21.22 8.99 -0.83
C ASP A 135 20.26 9.92 -0.11
N ILE A 136 19.70 9.43 0.97
CA ILE A 136 18.73 10.20 1.72
C ILE A 136 19.37 11.44 2.31
N THR A 137 20.56 11.30 2.83
CA THR A 137 21.25 12.42 3.43
C THR A 137 21.47 13.53 2.43
N LEU A 138 21.89 13.18 1.24
CA LEU A 138 22.16 14.19 0.23
C LEU A 138 20.91 14.84 -0.28
N GLU A 139 19.92 14.06 -0.55
CA GLU A 139 18.73 14.59 -1.18
C GLU A 139 17.83 15.33 -0.26
N GLN A 140 17.76 14.88 0.98
CA GLN A 140 16.89 15.55 1.91
C GLN A 140 17.35 16.97 2.19
N GLY A 141 18.65 17.16 2.30
CA GLY A 141 19.15 18.50 2.52
C GLY A 141 18.72 19.43 1.43
N SER A 142 18.72 18.96 0.22
CA SER A 142 18.36 19.78 -0.91
C SER A 142 16.85 19.97 -1.02
N VAL A 143 16.08 18.95 -0.79
CA VAL A 143 14.64 18.98 -0.99
C VAL A 143 13.93 19.76 0.09
N PHE A 144 14.32 19.55 1.32
CA PHE A 144 13.57 20.12 2.42
C PHE A 144 14.01 21.52 2.77
N ASP A 145 15.09 21.96 2.21
CA ASP A 145 15.51 23.33 2.42
C ASP A 145 14.66 24.32 1.64
N LYS A 146 13.85 23.82 0.80
CA LYS A 146 12.96 24.66 0.03
C LYS A 146 11.63 24.80 0.70
#